data_33fa63a23a676a88d42b4fff9ac881c5
#
_entry.id   33fa63a23a676a88d42b4fff9ac881c5
#
_cell.length_a   1.000
_cell.length_b   1.000
_cell.length_c   1.000
_cell.angle_alpha   90.00
_cell.angle_beta   90.00
_cell.angle_gamma   90.00
#
_symmetry.space_group_name_H-M   'P 1'
#
loop_
_entity.id
_entity.type
_entity.pdbx_description
1 polymer ?
#
loop_
_entity_poly.entity_id
_entity_poly.type
_entity_poly.pdbx_seq_one_letter_code
_entity_poly.pdbx_strand_id
1 'polypeptide(L)'
;TYKNPGDTEPTTVTLTAVDERDSFRFSSFAAGLTGTELPLEYGLLYNGDMYVKVNSFFDNELLTVQLWERMLQFLNDNNIPGLIIDMRQNGGGNGFLAAQMAAYFFDQELDLGNTAFYDKATGKFEIDPDLEGKFYPPPENLRYHGPIALLVGPSCASACEYFSHYMTLQDRSQIVGMYPTAGLAGGQKQFFMPDSAIVQMSIGRGVDAGGNIIIEGVGVVPTVKVPVTEETLFAKGDPVLDAAVEALSKTSTSQ
;
A
#
# COMPACT_ATOMS: atom_id res chain seq x y z
N THR A 1 3.34 -30.44 -12.48
CA THR A 1 3.22 -31.44 -11.41
C THR A 1 3.48 -30.74 -10.09
N TYR A 2 2.64 -30.91 -9.09
CA TYR A 2 2.78 -30.36 -7.74
C TYR A 2 2.45 -31.43 -6.70
N LYS A 3 2.85 -31.19 -5.46
CA LYS A 3 2.57 -32.06 -4.32
C LYS A 3 2.27 -31.18 -3.10
N ASN A 4 1.10 -31.31 -2.54
CA ASN A 4 0.78 -30.59 -1.30
C ASN A 4 1.48 -31.24 -0.09
N PRO A 5 1.68 -30.50 1.00
CA PRO A 5 2.12 -31.10 2.26
C PRO A 5 1.13 -32.21 2.69
N GLY A 6 1.66 -33.44 2.92
CA GLY A 6 0.86 -34.60 3.31
C GLY A 6 0.42 -35.51 2.17
N ASP A 7 0.54 -35.09 0.91
CA ASP A 7 0.25 -35.99 -0.22
C ASP A 7 1.30 -37.11 -0.32
N THR A 8 0.86 -38.32 -0.64
CA THR A 8 1.78 -39.45 -0.89
C THR A 8 2.34 -39.41 -2.32
N GLU A 9 1.53 -38.98 -3.30
CA GLU A 9 1.89 -38.93 -4.70
C GLU A 9 1.73 -37.52 -5.27
N PRO A 10 2.55 -37.14 -6.26
CA PRO A 10 2.42 -35.85 -6.95
C PRO A 10 1.22 -35.85 -7.90
N THR A 11 0.53 -34.71 -7.99
CA THR A 11 -0.54 -34.46 -8.93
C THR A 11 0.02 -33.74 -10.16
N THR A 12 -0.32 -34.22 -11.36
CA THR A 12 0.05 -33.55 -12.61
C THR A 12 -1.18 -32.87 -13.21
N VAL A 13 -1.06 -31.58 -13.48
CA VAL A 13 -2.08 -30.76 -14.16
C VAL A 13 -1.46 -30.16 -15.39
N THR A 14 -2.20 -30.22 -16.51
CA THR A 14 -1.84 -29.49 -17.72
C THR A 14 -2.50 -28.13 -17.67
N LEU A 15 -1.70 -27.07 -17.75
CA LEU A 15 -2.18 -25.70 -17.82
C LEU A 15 -2.07 -25.24 -19.26
N THR A 16 -3.13 -24.63 -19.78
CA THR A 16 -3.10 -23.97 -21.08
C THR A 16 -2.69 -22.52 -20.88
N ALA A 17 -1.72 -22.06 -21.66
CA ALA A 17 -1.36 -20.64 -21.66
C ALA A 17 -2.55 -19.82 -22.15
N VAL A 18 -2.83 -18.73 -21.46
CA VAL A 18 -3.86 -17.75 -21.82
C VAL A 18 -3.21 -16.40 -22.07
N ASP A 19 -3.91 -15.52 -22.77
CA ASP A 19 -3.44 -14.16 -22.97
C ASP A 19 -3.24 -13.46 -21.61
N GLU A 20 -2.17 -12.66 -21.49
CA GLU A 20 -1.83 -11.96 -20.23
C GLU A 20 -2.98 -11.08 -19.75
N ARG A 21 -3.67 -10.41 -20.69
CA ARG A 21 -4.82 -9.56 -20.37
C ARG A 21 -5.97 -10.36 -19.76
N ASP A 22 -6.22 -11.56 -20.28
CA ASP A 22 -7.25 -12.43 -19.73
C ASP A 22 -6.81 -13.01 -18.38
N SER A 23 -5.54 -13.40 -18.25
CA SER A 23 -4.97 -13.84 -16.98
C SER A 23 -5.08 -12.76 -15.91
N PHE A 24 -4.79 -11.51 -16.25
CA PHE A 24 -4.87 -10.39 -15.30
C PHE A 24 -6.29 -10.17 -14.77
N ARG A 25 -7.34 -10.36 -15.58
CA ARG A 25 -8.74 -10.23 -15.14
C ARG A 25 -9.12 -11.23 -14.04
N PHE A 26 -8.45 -12.35 -13.98
CA PHE A 26 -8.67 -13.39 -12.96
C PHE A 26 -7.64 -13.34 -11.82
N SER A 27 -6.75 -12.36 -11.86
CA SER A 27 -5.77 -12.15 -10.78
C SER A 27 -6.42 -11.53 -9.55
N SER A 28 -5.76 -11.66 -8.41
CA SER A 28 -6.19 -10.99 -7.17
C SER A 28 -6.21 -9.46 -7.27
N PHE A 29 -5.44 -8.88 -8.19
CA PHE A 29 -5.45 -7.45 -8.47
C PHE A 29 -6.78 -6.98 -9.06
N ALA A 30 -7.37 -7.78 -9.96
CA ALA A 30 -8.64 -7.44 -10.60
C ALA A 30 -9.86 -8.04 -9.89
N ALA A 31 -9.64 -8.89 -8.88
CA ALA A 31 -10.72 -9.55 -8.17
C ALA A 31 -11.64 -8.54 -7.48
N GLY A 32 -12.89 -8.51 -7.90
CA GLY A 32 -13.90 -7.58 -7.38
C GLY A 32 -13.86 -6.16 -7.95
N LEU A 33 -12.96 -5.85 -8.89
CA LEU A 33 -12.92 -4.55 -9.57
C LEU A 33 -13.70 -4.61 -10.89
N THR A 34 -14.58 -3.64 -11.10
CA THR A 34 -15.42 -3.49 -12.31
C THR A 34 -14.86 -2.47 -13.30
N GLY A 35 -13.92 -1.63 -12.84
CA GLY A 35 -13.36 -0.51 -13.59
C GLY A 35 -14.20 0.77 -13.52
N THR A 36 -15.18 0.81 -12.64
CA THR A 36 -16.06 1.96 -12.39
C THR A 36 -16.00 2.44 -10.93
N GLU A 37 -15.08 1.89 -10.15
CA GLU A 37 -14.87 2.24 -8.76
C GLU A 37 -14.43 3.71 -8.64
N LEU A 38 -14.80 4.35 -7.54
CA LEU A 38 -14.21 5.62 -7.15
C LEU A 38 -12.74 5.40 -6.72
N PRO A 39 -11.89 6.43 -6.79
CA PRO A 39 -10.50 6.35 -6.34
C PRO A 39 -10.36 5.83 -4.92
N LEU A 40 -11.33 6.19 -4.08
CA LEU A 40 -11.49 5.67 -2.74
C LEU A 40 -12.97 5.55 -2.38
N GLU A 41 -13.26 4.56 -1.54
CA GLU A 41 -14.60 4.29 -1.01
C GLU A 41 -14.52 4.23 0.51
N TYR A 42 -15.43 4.88 1.21
CA TYR A 42 -15.40 4.92 2.67
C TYR A 42 -16.78 4.81 3.30
N GLY A 43 -16.79 4.32 4.53
CA GLY A 43 -18.00 4.17 5.33
C GLY A 43 -17.69 3.80 6.77
N LEU A 44 -18.69 3.91 7.64
CA LEU A 44 -18.56 3.52 9.04
C LEU A 44 -18.71 2.01 9.21
N LEU A 45 -17.83 1.42 10.01
CA LEU A 45 -17.98 0.06 10.49
C LEU A 45 -19.02 0.00 11.65
N TYR A 46 -19.44 -1.20 11.99
CA TYR A 46 -20.41 -1.43 13.08
C TYR A 46 -19.93 -0.93 14.46
N ASN A 47 -18.63 -0.83 14.67
CA ASN A 47 -18.02 -0.33 15.91
C ASN A 47 -17.84 1.20 15.91
N GLY A 48 -18.21 1.89 14.84
CA GLY A 48 -18.10 3.33 14.68
C GLY A 48 -16.80 3.83 14.09
N ASP A 49 -15.79 2.99 13.85
CA ASP A 49 -14.57 3.38 13.15
C ASP A 49 -14.86 3.67 11.67
N MET A 50 -14.10 4.60 11.10
CA MET A 50 -14.12 4.83 9.66
C MET A 50 -13.25 3.78 8.95
N TYR A 51 -13.81 3.18 7.92
CA TYR A 51 -13.08 2.35 6.97
C TYR A 51 -13.00 3.07 5.63
N VAL A 52 -11.81 3.14 5.05
CA VAL A 52 -11.59 3.64 3.70
C VAL A 52 -10.76 2.65 2.90
N LYS A 53 -11.23 2.31 1.70
CA LYS A 53 -10.48 1.52 0.73
C LYS A 53 -9.93 2.46 -0.33
N VAL A 54 -8.61 2.44 -0.53
CA VAL A 54 -7.90 3.21 -1.57
C VAL A 54 -7.44 2.24 -2.64
N ASN A 55 -8.12 2.25 -3.79
CA ASN A 55 -7.93 1.25 -4.83
C ASN A 55 -6.67 1.49 -5.67
N SER A 56 -6.30 2.76 -5.89
CA SER A 56 -5.17 3.13 -6.75
C SER A 56 -4.73 4.57 -6.51
N PHE A 57 -3.49 4.88 -6.87
CA PHE A 57 -2.99 6.25 -7.01
C PHE A 57 -2.85 6.67 -8.48
N PHE A 58 -3.43 5.91 -9.42
CA PHE A 58 -3.48 6.25 -10.86
C PHE A 58 -4.77 6.93 -11.30
N ASP A 59 -5.69 7.18 -10.38
CA ASP A 59 -6.99 7.75 -10.68
C ASP A 59 -6.96 9.27 -10.84
N ASN A 60 -8.12 9.89 -11.01
CA ASN A 60 -8.26 11.34 -11.07
C ASN A 60 -7.81 11.98 -9.74
N GLU A 61 -6.66 12.63 -9.75
CA GLU A 61 -6.01 13.17 -8.54
C GLU A 61 -6.91 14.19 -7.82
N LEU A 62 -7.58 15.06 -8.56
CA LEU A 62 -8.45 16.08 -7.95
C LEU A 62 -9.64 15.43 -7.24
N LEU A 63 -10.28 14.46 -7.86
CA LEU A 63 -11.38 13.72 -7.23
C LEU A 63 -10.88 12.94 -6.01
N THR A 64 -9.72 12.31 -6.11
CA THR A 64 -9.10 11.57 -5.01
C THR A 64 -8.87 12.48 -3.80
N VAL A 65 -8.24 13.64 -3.99
CA VAL A 65 -7.98 14.60 -2.91
C VAL A 65 -9.28 15.14 -2.32
N GLN A 66 -10.26 15.49 -3.16
CA GLN A 66 -11.55 16.00 -2.68
C GLN A 66 -12.31 14.97 -1.81
N LEU A 67 -12.31 13.71 -2.22
CA LEU A 67 -12.94 12.64 -1.44
C LEU A 67 -12.18 12.37 -0.14
N TRP A 68 -10.84 12.41 -0.19
CA TRP A 68 -9.97 12.25 0.98
C TRP A 68 -10.21 13.34 2.02
N GLU A 69 -10.17 14.59 1.60
CA GLU A 69 -10.44 15.74 2.49
C GLU A 69 -11.84 15.71 3.08
N ARG A 70 -12.85 15.37 2.27
CA ARG A 70 -14.23 15.26 2.76
C ARG A 70 -14.39 14.17 3.82
N MET A 71 -13.71 13.04 3.63
CA MET A 71 -13.69 11.96 4.61
C MET A 71 -13.01 12.42 5.91
N LEU A 72 -11.84 13.08 5.82
CA LEU A 72 -11.10 13.57 6.99
C LEU A 72 -11.86 14.66 7.75
N GLN A 73 -12.52 15.57 7.04
CA GLN A 73 -13.43 16.54 7.68
C GLN A 73 -14.55 15.83 8.43
N PHE A 74 -15.18 14.82 7.81
CA PHE A 74 -16.22 14.04 8.48
C PHE A 74 -15.69 13.34 9.74
N LEU A 75 -14.49 12.77 9.69
CA LEU A 75 -13.83 12.16 10.86
C LEU A 75 -13.68 13.16 12.01
N ASN A 76 -13.14 14.33 11.70
CA ASN A 76 -12.87 15.38 12.70
C ASN A 76 -14.17 15.97 13.26
N ASP A 77 -15.15 16.31 12.41
CA ASP A 77 -16.41 16.94 12.81
C ASP A 77 -17.28 16.02 13.68
N ASN A 78 -17.17 14.71 13.49
CA ASN A 78 -17.98 13.72 14.20
C ASN A 78 -17.23 12.96 15.29
N ASN A 79 -15.95 13.33 15.56
CA ASN A 79 -15.12 12.67 16.56
C ASN A 79 -15.09 11.15 16.39
N ILE A 80 -14.88 10.68 15.17
CA ILE A 80 -14.83 9.25 14.85
C ILE A 80 -13.62 8.62 15.57
N PRO A 81 -13.80 7.51 16.29
CA PRO A 81 -12.78 7.00 17.22
C PRO A 81 -11.53 6.46 16.53
N GLY A 82 -11.62 5.95 15.30
CA GLY A 82 -10.48 5.38 14.59
C GLY A 82 -10.66 5.39 13.08
N LEU A 83 -9.55 5.27 12.36
CA LEU A 83 -9.49 5.18 10.91
C LEU A 83 -8.77 3.92 10.47
N ILE A 84 -9.43 3.10 9.66
CA ILE A 84 -8.84 1.94 9.00
C ILE A 84 -8.68 2.27 7.52
N ILE A 85 -7.45 2.22 7.02
CA ILE A 85 -7.11 2.46 5.62
C ILE A 85 -6.77 1.13 4.97
N ASP A 86 -7.54 0.68 4.00
CA ASP A 86 -7.29 -0.58 3.28
C ASP A 86 -6.60 -0.31 1.95
N MET A 87 -5.36 -0.73 1.87
CA MET A 87 -4.53 -0.64 0.67
C MET A 87 -4.11 -2.01 0.14
N ARG A 88 -4.69 -3.10 0.62
CA ARG A 88 -4.28 -4.45 0.25
C ARG A 88 -4.34 -4.75 -1.25
N GLN A 89 -5.19 -4.04 -2.00
CA GLN A 89 -5.36 -4.19 -3.45
C GLN A 89 -4.81 -3.01 -4.27
N ASN A 90 -4.08 -2.08 -3.63
CA ASN A 90 -3.55 -0.89 -4.29
C ASN A 90 -2.18 -1.18 -4.95
N GLY A 91 -2.13 -1.27 -6.26
CA GLY A 91 -0.89 -1.51 -7.02
C GLY A 91 0.04 -0.30 -7.18
N GLY A 92 -0.28 0.83 -6.55
CA GLY A 92 0.52 2.05 -6.63
C GLY A 92 -0.05 3.12 -7.56
N GLY A 93 0.83 3.91 -8.16
CA GLY A 93 0.47 5.01 -9.04
C GLY A 93 1.36 6.24 -8.83
N ASN A 94 0.75 7.42 -8.72
CA ASN A 94 1.45 8.67 -8.50
C ASN A 94 2.02 8.75 -7.07
N GLY A 95 3.35 8.72 -6.95
CA GLY A 95 4.05 8.80 -5.68
C GLY A 95 3.87 10.14 -4.95
N PHE A 96 3.75 11.24 -5.71
CA PHE A 96 3.48 12.56 -5.12
C PHE A 96 2.08 12.59 -4.47
N LEU A 97 1.06 12.06 -5.15
CA LEU A 97 -0.29 11.96 -4.59
C LEU A 97 -0.29 11.12 -3.30
N ALA A 98 0.39 9.97 -3.30
CA ALA A 98 0.53 9.12 -2.12
C ALA A 98 1.19 9.87 -0.96
N ALA A 99 2.28 10.60 -1.21
CA ALA A 99 2.96 11.41 -0.21
C ALA A 99 2.05 12.52 0.33
N GLN A 100 1.34 13.25 -0.56
CA GLN A 100 0.43 14.31 -0.12
C GLN A 100 -0.75 13.77 0.67
N MET A 101 -1.30 12.61 0.32
CA MET A 101 -2.36 11.96 1.13
C MET A 101 -1.86 11.53 2.50
N ALA A 102 -0.61 11.08 2.62
CA ALA A 102 0.00 10.76 3.92
C ALA A 102 0.22 12.03 4.78
N ALA A 103 0.50 13.18 4.17
CA ALA A 103 0.77 14.44 4.86
C ALA A 103 -0.37 14.88 5.80
N TYR A 104 -1.62 14.47 5.54
CA TYR A 104 -2.78 14.80 6.38
C TYR A 104 -2.71 14.19 7.80
N PHE A 105 -1.74 13.32 8.04
CA PHE A 105 -1.56 12.63 9.33
C PHE A 105 -0.37 13.14 10.13
N PHE A 106 0.31 14.20 9.66
CA PHE A 106 1.50 14.76 10.28
C PHE A 106 1.38 16.26 10.50
N ASP A 107 2.03 16.75 11.55
CA ASP A 107 1.98 18.18 11.93
C ASP A 107 3.06 19.01 11.25
N GLN A 108 4.07 18.38 10.73
CA GLN A 108 5.24 19.04 10.14
C GLN A 108 5.70 18.32 8.88
N GLU A 109 6.47 19.02 8.07
CA GLU A 109 7.19 18.42 6.95
C GLU A 109 8.19 17.38 7.48
N LEU A 110 8.23 16.21 6.85
CA LEU A 110 9.18 15.14 7.15
C LEU A 110 10.08 14.91 5.94
N ASP A 111 11.30 14.50 6.22
CA ASP A 111 12.20 13.94 5.22
C ASP A 111 11.70 12.54 4.84
N LEU A 112 11.30 12.40 3.59
CA LEU A 112 10.75 11.14 3.06
C LEU A 112 11.82 10.29 2.38
N GLY A 113 13.09 10.72 2.41
CA GLY A 113 14.16 10.08 1.68
C GLY A 113 14.15 10.43 0.19
N ASN A 114 14.72 9.56 -0.63
CA ASN A 114 14.92 9.80 -2.05
C ASN A 114 14.81 8.50 -2.87
N THR A 115 14.95 8.60 -4.17
CA THR A 115 15.14 7.47 -5.06
C THR A 115 16.54 7.49 -5.66
N ALA A 116 17.32 6.44 -5.42
CA ALA A 116 18.62 6.26 -6.07
C ALA A 116 18.44 5.54 -7.40
N PHE A 117 18.93 6.11 -8.49
CA PHE A 117 18.86 5.57 -9.84
C PHE A 117 20.19 4.97 -10.28
N TYR A 118 20.13 3.87 -11.03
CA TYR A 118 21.31 3.23 -11.59
C TYR A 118 21.92 4.09 -12.69
N ASP A 119 23.17 4.52 -12.47
CA ASP A 119 23.98 5.21 -13.46
C ASP A 119 24.91 4.21 -14.18
N LYS A 120 24.76 4.13 -15.51
CA LYS A 120 25.56 3.25 -16.36
C LYS A 120 27.03 3.65 -16.44
N ALA A 121 27.35 4.94 -16.29
CA ALA A 121 28.72 5.44 -16.39
C ALA A 121 29.55 5.04 -15.17
N THR A 122 28.95 5.09 -13.99
CA THR A 122 29.61 4.74 -12.72
C THR A 122 29.40 3.29 -12.30
N GLY A 123 28.34 2.64 -12.84
CA GLY A 123 27.92 1.30 -12.43
C GLY A 123 27.33 1.24 -11.02
N LYS A 124 26.84 2.37 -10.49
CA LYS A 124 26.32 2.50 -9.13
C LYS A 124 24.92 3.09 -9.15
N PHE A 125 24.23 2.93 -8.02
CA PHE A 125 23.02 3.69 -7.74
C PHE A 125 23.41 5.04 -7.14
N GLU A 126 22.96 6.11 -7.76
CA GLU A 126 23.26 7.49 -7.36
C GLU A 126 21.98 8.21 -7.00
N ILE A 127 22.06 9.05 -5.97
CA ILE A 127 20.94 9.88 -5.49
C ILE A 127 21.02 11.23 -6.20
N ASP A 128 19.89 11.65 -6.76
CA ASP A 128 19.72 13.02 -7.23
C ASP A 128 19.09 13.85 -6.11
N PRO A 129 19.82 14.81 -5.52
CA PRO A 129 19.28 15.63 -4.42
C PRO A 129 18.02 16.41 -4.79
N ASP A 130 17.83 16.71 -6.09
CA ASP A 130 16.65 17.44 -6.56
C ASP A 130 15.36 16.59 -6.56
N LEU A 131 15.51 15.27 -6.37
CA LEU A 131 14.41 14.30 -6.29
C LEU A 131 14.08 13.89 -4.85
N GLU A 132 14.54 14.63 -3.84
CA GLU A 132 14.18 14.39 -2.44
C GLU A 132 12.67 14.40 -2.23
N GLY A 133 12.15 13.34 -1.63
CA GLY A 133 10.73 13.19 -1.35
C GLY A 133 10.27 14.15 -0.24
N LYS A 134 9.23 14.93 -0.52
CA LYS A 134 8.64 15.87 0.42
C LYS A 134 7.13 15.82 0.36
N PHE A 135 6.50 16.05 1.49
CA PHE A 135 5.08 16.37 1.51
C PHE A 135 4.84 17.69 2.24
N TYR A 136 3.73 18.31 1.90
CA TYR A 136 3.34 19.59 2.47
C TYR A 136 2.12 19.35 3.39
N PRO A 137 2.27 19.51 4.72
CA PRO A 137 1.15 19.35 5.63
C PRO A 137 0.00 20.29 5.24
N PRO A 138 -1.24 19.78 5.18
CA PRO A 138 -2.41 20.59 4.91
C PRO A 138 -2.71 21.54 6.08
N PRO A 139 -3.69 22.47 5.95
CA PRO A 139 -4.21 23.24 7.06
C PRO A 139 -4.60 22.34 8.25
N GLU A 140 -4.38 22.83 9.45
CA GLU A 140 -4.55 22.06 10.69
C GLU A 140 -5.95 21.41 10.83
N ASN A 141 -6.98 22.13 10.43
CA ASN A 141 -8.37 21.64 10.49
C ASN A 141 -8.66 20.45 9.55
N LEU A 142 -7.76 20.15 8.62
CA LEU A 142 -7.85 18.97 7.75
C LEU A 142 -6.96 17.82 8.20
N ARG A 143 -6.10 18.03 9.21
CA ARG A 143 -5.24 16.97 9.75
C ARG A 143 -6.04 16.06 10.67
N TYR A 144 -5.72 14.78 10.60
CA TYR A 144 -6.31 13.79 11.49
C TYR A 144 -5.27 13.24 12.46
N HIS A 145 -5.56 13.37 13.76
CA HIS A 145 -4.65 12.98 14.84
C HIS A 145 -5.06 11.70 15.56
N GLY A 146 -6.25 11.19 15.25
CA GLY A 146 -6.75 9.96 15.87
C GLY A 146 -5.95 8.71 15.48
N PRO A 147 -6.24 7.57 16.11
CA PRO A 147 -5.56 6.31 15.84
C PRO A 147 -5.85 5.80 14.42
N ILE A 148 -4.83 5.20 13.79
CA ILE A 148 -4.89 4.66 12.42
C ILE A 148 -4.39 3.22 12.40
N ALA A 149 -5.13 2.36 11.69
CA ALA A 149 -4.67 1.05 11.24
C ALA A 149 -4.62 1.02 9.71
N LEU A 150 -3.48 0.60 9.15
CA LEU A 150 -3.28 0.49 7.72
C LEU A 150 -3.19 -0.98 7.32
N LEU A 151 -4.14 -1.45 6.49
CA LEU A 151 -4.15 -2.82 5.99
C LEU A 151 -3.26 -2.93 4.75
N VAL A 152 -2.29 -3.84 4.80
CA VAL A 152 -1.35 -4.09 3.71
C VAL A 152 -1.30 -5.56 3.31
N GLY A 153 -0.75 -5.82 2.12
CA GLY A 153 -0.55 -7.17 1.62
C GLY A 153 0.32 -7.18 0.37
N PRO A 154 0.58 -8.36 -0.23
CA PRO A 154 1.51 -8.51 -1.35
C PRO A 154 1.15 -7.75 -2.63
N SER A 155 -0.11 -7.31 -2.76
CA SER A 155 -0.53 -6.51 -3.91
C SER A 155 -0.33 -5.00 -3.71
N CYS A 156 -0.01 -4.54 -2.49
CA CYS A 156 0.39 -3.16 -2.24
C CYS A 156 1.81 -2.95 -2.78
N ALA A 157 1.95 -2.21 -3.88
CA ALA A 157 3.21 -2.02 -4.59
C ALA A 157 3.49 -0.55 -4.92
N SER A 158 4.74 -0.18 -5.14
CA SER A 158 5.16 1.13 -5.64
C SER A 158 4.66 2.29 -4.75
N ALA A 159 3.87 3.23 -5.25
CA ALA A 159 3.35 4.36 -4.47
C ALA A 159 2.55 3.92 -3.22
N CYS A 160 1.88 2.76 -3.26
CA CYS A 160 1.23 2.16 -2.10
C CYS A 160 2.23 1.81 -0.99
N GLU A 161 3.38 1.30 -1.36
CA GLU A 161 4.43 0.96 -0.39
C GLU A 161 5.08 2.20 0.22
N TYR A 162 5.27 3.26 -0.59
CA TYR A 162 5.75 4.53 -0.09
C TYR A 162 4.76 5.15 0.91
N PHE A 163 3.47 5.19 0.57
CA PHE A 163 2.45 5.62 1.53
C PHE A 163 2.54 4.80 2.82
N SER A 164 2.58 3.47 2.69
CA SER A 164 2.66 2.57 3.84
C SER A 164 3.93 2.79 4.67
N HIS A 165 5.06 3.05 4.02
CA HIS A 165 6.31 3.39 4.69
C HIS A 165 6.21 4.72 5.44
N TYR A 166 5.65 5.77 4.82
CA TYR A 166 5.46 7.05 5.49
C TYR A 166 4.59 6.92 6.74
N MET A 167 3.59 6.04 6.69
CA MET A 167 2.73 5.79 7.85
C MET A 167 3.43 5.02 9.00
N THR A 168 4.64 4.50 8.78
CA THR A 168 5.49 3.97 9.86
C THR A 168 6.30 5.06 10.57
N LEU A 169 6.51 6.21 9.92
CA LEU A 169 7.27 7.31 10.50
C LEU A 169 6.55 7.81 11.76
N GLN A 170 7.32 8.04 12.81
CA GLN A 170 6.80 8.49 14.11
C GLN A 170 5.72 7.55 14.70
N ASP A 171 5.75 6.27 14.34
CA ASP A 171 4.74 5.27 14.74
C ASP A 171 3.30 5.72 14.44
N ARG A 172 3.12 6.43 13.31
CA ARG A 172 1.85 7.10 13.01
C ARG A 172 0.68 6.15 12.86
N SER A 173 0.91 4.92 12.40
CA SER A 173 -0.14 3.92 12.26
C SER A 173 0.32 2.53 12.65
N GLN A 174 -0.66 1.68 13.01
CA GLN A 174 -0.47 0.24 13.09
C GLN A 174 -0.55 -0.35 11.68
N ILE A 175 0.52 -0.99 11.22
CA ILE A 175 0.52 -1.69 9.92
C ILE A 175 0.02 -3.11 10.16
N VAL A 176 -1.11 -3.47 9.54
CA VAL A 176 -1.81 -4.75 9.79
C VAL A 176 -1.82 -5.60 8.53
N GLY A 177 -1.42 -6.85 8.63
CA GLY A 177 -1.40 -7.74 7.47
C GLY A 177 -0.92 -9.15 7.78
N MET A 178 -1.19 -10.08 6.87
CA MET A 178 -0.62 -11.44 6.90
C MET A 178 0.81 -11.46 6.35
N TYR A 179 1.06 -10.65 5.35
CA TYR A 179 2.33 -10.56 4.61
C TYR A 179 2.77 -9.11 4.49
N PRO A 180 4.06 -8.86 4.26
CA PRO A 180 4.54 -7.54 3.85
C PRO A 180 3.90 -7.08 2.54
N THR A 181 4.13 -5.81 2.19
CA THR A 181 3.86 -5.27 0.86
C THR A 181 4.77 -5.93 -0.19
N ALA A 182 4.61 -5.60 -1.47
CA ALA A 182 5.26 -6.30 -2.58
C ALA A 182 6.79 -6.25 -2.57
N GLY A 183 7.40 -5.23 -1.96
CA GLY A 183 8.86 -4.99 -2.06
C GLY A 183 9.29 -4.47 -3.44
N LEU A 184 8.41 -3.76 -4.13
CA LEU A 184 8.58 -3.23 -5.50
C LEU A 184 8.52 -1.70 -5.47
N ALA A 185 9.48 -1.07 -4.81
CA ALA A 185 9.56 0.38 -4.68
C ALA A 185 10.75 0.93 -5.46
N GLY A 186 10.50 1.65 -6.52
CA GLY A 186 11.55 2.29 -7.28
C GLY A 186 11.12 2.69 -8.69
N GLY A 187 12.00 3.42 -9.38
CA GLY A 187 11.80 3.78 -10.77
C GLY A 187 11.90 2.57 -11.69
N GLN A 188 11.02 2.50 -12.68
CA GLN A 188 10.98 1.40 -13.64
C GLN A 188 11.32 1.94 -15.03
N LYS A 189 11.90 1.06 -15.86
CA LYS A 189 12.15 1.32 -17.27
C LYS A 189 11.70 0.15 -18.12
N GLN A 190 10.99 0.47 -19.21
CA GLN A 190 10.59 -0.51 -20.22
C GLN A 190 11.62 -0.56 -21.35
N PHE A 191 11.91 -1.77 -21.79
CA PHE A 191 12.77 -2.07 -22.92
C PHE A 191 11.94 -2.84 -23.95
N PHE A 192 11.81 -2.24 -25.12
CA PHE A 192 11.07 -2.86 -26.23
C PHE A 192 11.99 -3.85 -26.94
N MET A 193 11.54 -5.07 -27.02
CA MET A 193 12.23 -6.20 -27.64
C MET A 193 11.58 -6.54 -28.98
N PRO A 194 12.22 -7.37 -29.84
CA PRO A 194 11.57 -7.92 -31.03
C PRO A 194 10.23 -8.59 -30.71
N ASP A 195 9.37 -8.69 -31.71
CA ASP A 195 8.05 -9.33 -31.63
C ASP A 195 7.09 -8.67 -30.60
N SER A 196 7.23 -7.35 -30.41
CA SER A 196 6.41 -6.57 -29.49
C SER A 196 6.51 -6.99 -28.01
N ALA A 197 7.47 -7.80 -27.65
CA ALA A 197 7.73 -8.13 -26.26
C ALA A 197 8.28 -6.91 -25.50
N ILE A 198 7.88 -6.76 -24.25
CA ILE A 198 8.36 -5.68 -23.37
C ILE A 198 9.02 -6.31 -22.15
N VAL A 199 10.24 -5.89 -21.86
CA VAL A 199 10.92 -6.20 -20.59
C VAL A 199 10.87 -4.96 -19.74
N GLN A 200 10.27 -5.07 -18.55
CA GLN A 200 10.23 -4.00 -17.56
C GLN A 200 11.16 -4.37 -16.41
N MET A 201 12.01 -3.42 -16.01
CA MET A 201 12.99 -3.62 -14.95
C MET A 201 13.00 -2.41 -14.01
N SER A 202 13.18 -2.67 -12.72
CA SER A 202 13.55 -1.62 -11.76
C SER A 202 14.93 -1.08 -12.08
N ILE A 203 15.04 0.24 -12.19
CA ILE A 203 16.29 0.98 -12.40
C ILE A 203 16.56 1.98 -11.27
N GLY A 204 15.64 2.08 -10.32
CA GLY A 204 15.72 2.92 -9.13
C GLY A 204 15.32 2.13 -7.89
N ARG A 205 15.72 2.63 -6.73
CA ARG A 205 15.36 2.07 -5.43
C ARG A 205 15.15 3.18 -4.41
N GLY A 206 14.14 3.04 -3.55
CA GLY A 206 13.91 3.98 -2.46
C GLY A 206 15.04 3.92 -1.44
N VAL A 207 15.46 5.07 -0.95
CA VAL A 207 16.45 5.21 0.12
C VAL A 207 15.94 6.22 1.15
N ASP A 208 16.27 5.98 2.43
CA ASP A 208 16.02 6.94 3.50
C ASP A 208 17.01 8.14 3.45
N ALA A 209 16.85 9.10 4.36
CA ALA A 209 17.75 10.25 4.49
C ALA A 209 19.22 9.86 4.73
N GLY A 210 19.47 8.67 5.27
CA GLY A 210 20.81 8.11 5.49
C GLY A 210 21.37 7.38 4.26
N GLY A 211 20.60 7.26 3.17
CA GLY A 211 20.98 6.52 1.96
C GLY A 211 20.78 5.01 2.08
N ASN A 212 20.14 4.51 3.14
CA ASN A 212 19.83 3.09 3.28
C ASN A 212 18.63 2.70 2.41
N ILE A 213 18.69 1.54 1.79
CA ILE A 213 17.58 1.03 0.98
C ILE A 213 16.36 0.78 1.88
N ILE A 214 15.23 1.32 1.46
CA ILE A 214 13.92 1.08 2.06
C ILE A 214 13.03 0.32 1.08
N ILE A 215 12.11 -0.49 1.61
CA ILE A 215 11.06 -1.19 0.85
C ILE A 215 11.61 -2.24 -0.12
N GLU A 216 12.49 -1.88 -1.06
CA GLU A 216 12.94 -2.72 -2.17
C GLU A 216 13.38 -4.12 -1.71
N GLY A 217 12.72 -5.16 -2.23
CA GLY A 217 12.99 -6.56 -1.93
C GLY A 217 12.44 -7.07 -0.59
N VAL A 218 11.96 -6.20 0.30
CA VAL A 218 11.45 -6.57 1.63
C VAL A 218 9.99 -6.19 1.82
N GLY A 219 9.58 -5.02 1.29
CA GLY A 219 8.29 -4.42 1.53
C GLY A 219 8.16 -3.75 2.90
N VAL A 220 6.99 -3.20 3.17
CA VAL A 220 6.62 -2.69 4.50
C VAL A 220 6.06 -3.84 5.31
N VAL A 221 6.75 -4.19 6.40
CA VAL A 221 6.40 -5.33 7.24
C VAL A 221 5.29 -4.95 8.22
N PRO A 222 4.21 -5.77 8.35
CA PRO A 222 3.18 -5.53 9.35
C PRO A 222 3.72 -5.50 10.77
N THR A 223 3.33 -4.47 11.54
CA THR A 223 3.58 -4.37 13.00
C THR A 223 2.58 -5.23 13.77
N VAL A 224 1.35 -5.36 13.24
CA VAL A 224 0.33 -6.29 13.71
C VAL A 224 0.19 -7.41 12.69
N LYS A 225 0.88 -8.51 12.95
CA LYS A 225 0.92 -9.64 12.02
C LYS A 225 -0.22 -10.61 12.30
N VAL A 226 -1.11 -10.78 11.33
CA VAL A 226 -2.14 -11.83 11.36
C VAL A 226 -1.50 -13.16 10.95
N PRO A 227 -1.61 -14.21 11.78
CA PRO A 227 -1.02 -15.51 11.45
C PRO A 227 -1.61 -16.10 10.16
N VAL A 228 -0.76 -16.74 9.36
CA VAL A 228 -1.20 -17.51 8.19
C VAL A 228 -1.44 -18.95 8.62
N THR A 229 -2.68 -19.28 8.89
CA THR A 229 -3.13 -20.61 9.30
C THR A 229 -4.31 -21.04 8.41
N GLU A 230 -4.65 -22.31 8.46
CA GLU A 230 -5.85 -22.81 7.78
C GLU A 230 -7.11 -22.05 8.25
N GLU A 231 -7.21 -21.76 9.54
CA GLU A 231 -8.31 -21.02 10.12
C GLU A 231 -8.42 -19.60 9.55
N THR A 232 -7.31 -18.86 9.47
CA THR A 232 -7.31 -17.47 8.95
C THR A 232 -7.47 -17.40 7.43
N LEU A 233 -6.92 -18.38 6.70
CA LEU A 233 -7.03 -18.42 5.23
C LEU A 233 -8.44 -18.78 4.75
N PHE A 234 -9.18 -19.60 5.51
CA PHE A 234 -10.54 -20.04 5.16
C PHE A 234 -11.61 -19.44 6.07
N ALA A 235 -11.27 -18.39 6.80
CA ALA A 235 -12.24 -17.65 7.62
C ALA A 235 -13.39 -17.12 6.75
N LYS A 236 -14.62 -17.15 7.29
CA LYS A 236 -15.80 -16.58 6.60
C LYS A 236 -15.84 -15.06 6.62
N GLY A 237 -14.99 -14.41 7.44
CA GLY A 237 -14.84 -12.97 7.58
C GLY A 237 -13.52 -12.47 7.00
N ASP A 238 -13.07 -11.34 7.48
CA ASP A 238 -11.81 -10.71 7.15
C ASP A 238 -10.90 -10.62 8.40
N PRO A 239 -10.07 -11.64 8.67
CA PRO A 239 -9.22 -11.66 9.87
C PRO A 239 -8.25 -10.49 9.97
N VAL A 240 -7.86 -9.89 8.82
CA VAL A 240 -6.97 -8.72 8.80
C VAL A 240 -7.73 -7.47 9.25
N LEU A 241 -8.95 -7.29 8.76
CA LEU A 241 -9.82 -6.20 9.20
C LEU A 241 -10.19 -6.34 10.68
N ASP A 242 -10.50 -7.55 11.14
CA ASP A 242 -10.82 -7.82 12.54
C ASP A 242 -9.63 -7.48 13.46
N ALA A 243 -8.42 -7.84 13.05
CA ALA A 243 -7.20 -7.50 13.78
C ALA A 243 -6.94 -5.98 13.82
N ALA A 244 -7.30 -5.25 12.76
CA ALA A 244 -7.18 -3.80 12.74
C ALA A 244 -8.17 -3.13 13.71
N VAL A 245 -9.41 -3.57 13.74
CA VAL A 245 -10.42 -3.11 14.71
C VAL A 245 -9.94 -3.35 16.15
N GLU A 246 -9.39 -4.54 16.42
CA GLU A 246 -8.83 -4.86 17.73
C GLU A 246 -7.63 -3.97 18.09
N ALA A 247 -6.74 -3.70 17.13
CA ALA A 247 -5.56 -2.85 17.34
C ALA A 247 -5.96 -1.41 17.71
N LEU A 248 -6.96 -0.84 17.01
CA LEU A 248 -7.48 0.50 17.31
C LEU A 248 -8.14 0.56 18.69
N SER A 249 -8.90 -0.46 19.08
CA SER A 249 -9.57 -0.48 20.38
C SER A 249 -8.59 -0.44 21.57
N LYS A 250 -7.43 -1.09 21.42
CA LYS A 250 -6.36 -1.08 22.45
C LYS A 250 -5.68 0.29 22.58
N THR A 251 -5.52 1.00 21.47
CA THR A 251 -4.90 2.34 21.47
C THR A 251 -5.82 3.37 22.15
N SER A 252 -7.12 3.29 21.95
CA SER A 252 -8.11 4.20 22.55
C SER A 252 -8.25 4.05 24.06
N THR A 253 -7.90 2.87 24.63
CA THR A 253 -7.96 2.62 26.08
C THR A 253 -6.70 3.05 26.84
N SER A 254 -5.64 3.47 26.12
CA SER A 254 -4.33 3.83 26.69
C SER A 254 -4.09 5.35 26.77
N GLN A 255 -5.05 6.15 26.33
CA GLN A 255 -5.09 7.62 26.41
C GLN A 255 -6.11 8.06 27.47
#